data_856878e00f60fe28343ef3f61694735b
#
_entry.id   856878e00f60fe28343ef3f61694735b
#
_cell.length_a   1.000
_cell.length_b   1.000
_cell.length_c   1.000
_cell.angle_alpha   90.00
_cell.angle_beta   90.00
_cell.angle_gamma   90.00
#
_symmetry.space_group_name_H-M   'P 1'
#
loop_
_entity.id
_entity.type
_entity.pdbx_description
1 polymer ?
#
loop_
_entity_poly.entity_id
_entity_poly.type
_entity_poly.pdbx_seq_one_letter_code
_entity_poly.pdbx_strand_id
1 'polypeptide(L)'
;CEGDPNGKTRKDFDKIIYSTIFADTHPEAFFISGGSCNDIENIEKTHGEIISTLLQNSQIIKVVDRDDRSPQEVADLAKSGIRVLKRRNLESYVLDDSVIKKLCDKVGKPEECAACIQEKQQALTDSVSRDNAPDDFKKASSGIYLSLKRHLSLTQCGNNPDPFMRDTLSPLITPDMDVYKELEAEIFGNNDNGGTTNG
;
A
#
# COMPACT_ATOMS: atom_id res chain seq x y z
N CYS A 1 1.38 10.04 -2.09
CA CYS A 1 1.21 8.95 -1.11
C CYS A 1 1.96 9.26 0.19
N GLU A 2 1.58 8.60 1.27
CA GLU A 2 2.34 8.64 2.52
C GLU A 2 3.77 8.12 2.31
N GLY A 3 4.64 8.35 3.28
CA GLY A 3 6.03 7.90 3.26
C GLY A 3 6.99 9.01 3.63
N ASP A 4 8.08 8.66 4.28
CA ASP A 4 9.11 9.62 4.70
C ASP A 4 10.16 9.77 3.59
N PRO A 5 10.18 10.90 2.85
CA PRO A 5 11.16 11.14 1.81
C PRO A 5 12.59 11.31 2.36
N ASN A 6 12.71 11.59 3.65
CA ASN A 6 13.97 11.77 4.35
C ASN A 6 14.33 10.64 5.31
N GLY A 7 13.47 9.62 5.42
CA GLY A 7 13.63 8.48 6.32
C GLY A 7 14.89 7.67 6.03
N LYS A 8 15.56 7.21 7.10
CA LYS A 8 16.77 6.40 6.94
C LYS A 8 16.48 4.94 6.58
N THR A 9 15.34 4.41 7.01
CA THR A 9 15.01 2.97 6.91
C THR A 9 13.88 2.66 5.91
N ARG A 10 12.87 3.50 5.82
CA ARG A 10 11.70 3.32 4.93
C ARG A 10 11.55 4.43 3.89
N LYS A 11 12.67 5.02 3.51
CA LYS A 11 12.66 6.09 2.51
C LYS A 11 11.93 5.65 1.25
N ASP A 12 10.96 6.44 0.83
CA ASP A 12 10.18 6.23 -0.40
C ASP A 12 9.52 4.83 -0.52
N PHE A 13 9.26 4.13 0.59
CA PHE A 13 8.75 2.76 0.58
C PHE A 13 7.45 2.66 -0.22
N ASP A 14 6.43 3.42 0.15
CA ASP A 14 5.11 3.38 -0.49
C ASP A 14 5.19 3.83 -1.95
N LYS A 15 5.94 4.91 -2.22
CA LYS A 15 6.21 5.40 -3.57
C LYS A 15 6.76 4.30 -4.48
N ILE A 16 7.75 3.54 -4.01
CA ILE A 16 8.39 2.49 -4.81
C ILE A 16 7.39 1.34 -5.06
N ILE A 17 6.63 0.94 -4.04
CA ILE A 17 5.62 -0.12 -4.19
C ILE A 17 4.55 0.28 -5.20
N TYR A 18 3.96 1.47 -5.07
CA TYR A 18 2.96 1.94 -6.03
C TYR A 18 3.54 2.03 -7.45
N SER A 19 4.73 2.61 -7.59
CA SER A 19 5.40 2.70 -8.89
C SER A 19 5.66 1.33 -9.51
N THR A 20 5.96 0.31 -8.69
CA THR A 20 6.18 -1.07 -9.17
C THR A 20 4.87 -1.72 -9.60
N ILE A 21 3.80 -1.59 -8.79
CA ILE A 21 2.51 -2.23 -9.06
C ILE A 21 1.85 -1.64 -10.32
N PHE A 22 1.97 -0.34 -10.53
CA PHE A 22 1.25 0.37 -11.59
C PHE A 22 2.11 0.73 -12.81
N ALA A 23 3.37 0.26 -12.86
CA ALA A 23 4.31 0.61 -13.94
C ALA A 23 3.76 0.36 -15.34
N ASP A 24 3.10 -0.77 -15.56
CA ASP A 24 2.63 -1.20 -16.89
C ASP A 24 1.25 -0.64 -17.26
N THR A 25 0.39 -0.39 -16.28
CA THR A 25 -1.01 0.03 -16.51
C THR A 25 -1.22 1.53 -16.41
N HIS A 26 -0.40 2.21 -15.62
CA HIS A 26 -0.44 3.66 -15.40
C HIS A 26 0.96 4.27 -15.58
N PRO A 27 1.60 4.12 -16.76
CA PRO A 27 2.98 4.60 -16.98
C PRO A 27 3.10 6.13 -16.86
N GLU A 28 1.99 6.85 -16.97
CA GLU A 28 1.91 8.30 -16.78
C GLU A 28 1.86 8.70 -15.31
N ALA A 29 1.57 7.77 -14.40
CA ALA A 29 1.46 8.06 -12.97
C ALA A 29 2.84 8.23 -12.32
N PHE A 30 3.06 9.35 -11.68
CA PHE A 30 4.29 9.62 -10.96
C PHE A 30 4.02 9.70 -9.46
N PHE A 31 4.50 8.72 -8.71
CA PHE A 31 4.31 8.65 -7.27
C PHE A 31 5.37 9.46 -6.52
N ILE A 32 4.95 10.22 -5.52
CA ILE A 32 5.81 11.04 -4.67
C ILE A 32 5.47 10.75 -3.22
N SER A 33 6.49 10.53 -2.38
CA SER A 33 6.31 10.47 -0.93
C SER A 33 6.11 11.90 -0.39
N GLY A 34 4.93 12.15 0.18
CA GLY A 34 4.53 13.47 0.66
C GLY A 34 4.74 13.70 2.16
N GLY A 35 5.41 12.80 2.86
CA GLY A 35 5.56 12.87 4.32
C GLY A 35 4.44 12.16 5.07
N SER A 36 4.04 12.70 6.21
CA SER A 36 2.89 12.22 6.99
C SER A 36 1.56 12.61 6.35
N CYS A 37 0.46 12.03 6.84
CA CYS A 37 -0.88 12.43 6.41
C CYS A 37 -1.11 13.95 6.52
N ASN A 38 -0.67 14.58 7.61
CA ASN A 38 -0.77 16.04 7.80
C ASN A 38 0.03 16.82 6.74
N ASP A 39 1.18 16.31 6.30
CA ASP A 39 1.97 16.95 5.26
C ASP A 39 1.24 16.86 3.91
N ILE A 40 0.63 15.70 3.61
CA ILE A 40 -0.17 15.48 2.39
C ILE A 40 -1.42 16.39 2.37
N GLU A 41 -2.10 16.52 3.50
CA GLU A 41 -3.26 17.43 3.63
C GLU A 41 -2.89 18.89 3.35
N ASN A 42 -1.69 19.28 3.72
CA ASN A 42 -1.24 20.66 3.60
C ASN A 42 -0.38 20.96 2.35
N ILE A 43 -0.11 19.96 1.51
CA ILE A 43 0.82 20.11 0.37
C ILE A 43 0.38 21.23 -0.60
N GLU A 44 -0.91 21.40 -0.83
CA GLU A 44 -1.45 22.46 -1.68
C GLU A 44 -1.30 23.84 -1.05
N LYS A 45 -1.42 23.94 0.28
CA LYS A 45 -1.24 25.22 0.99
C LYS A 45 0.20 25.68 0.98
N THR A 46 1.14 24.72 0.97
CA THR A 46 2.57 25.01 1.06
C THR A 46 3.24 25.14 -0.31
N HIS A 47 2.77 24.37 -1.30
CA HIS A 47 3.42 24.26 -2.62
C HIS A 47 2.44 24.37 -3.80
N GLY A 48 1.18 24.70 -3.57
CA GLY A 48 0.10 24.65 -4.59
C GLY A 48 0.39 25.49 -5.83
N GLU A 49 0.92 26.70 -5.68
CA GLU A 49 1.26 27.57 -6.83
C GLU A 49 2.39 26.98 -7.69
N ILE A 50 3.41 26.39 -7.04
CA ILE A 50 4.55 25.76 -7.75
C ILE A 50 4.04 24.52 -8.49
N ILE A 51 3.26 23.69 -7.80
CA ILE A 51 2.73 22.45 -8.35
C ILE A 51 1.78 22.75 -9.52
N SER A 52 0.85 23.71 -9.37
CA SER A 52 -0.08 24.08 -10.43
C SER A 52 0.61 24.68 -11.66
N THR A 53 1.68 25.41 -11.44
CA THR A 53 2.49 26.01 -12.52
C THR A 53 3.28 24.96 -13.29
N LEU A 54 3.87 23.99 -12.59
CA LEU A 54 4.71 22.95 -13.19
C LEU A 54 3.89 21.80 -13.82
N LEU A 55 2.70 21.55 -13.30
CA LEU A 55 1.87 20.39 -13.67
C LEU A 55 0.52 20.81 -14.28
N GLN A 56 0.52 21.85 -15.14
CA GLN A 56 -0.69 22.48 -15.71
C GLN A 56 -1.73 21.52 -16.31
N ASN A 57 -1.34 20.32 -16.72
CA ASN A 57 -2.22 19.31 -17.32
C ASN A 57 -2.25 18.00 -16.52
N SER A 58 -1.84 18.01 -15.24
CA SER A 58 -1.74 16.81 -14.43
C SER A 58 -2.76 16.83 -13.29
N GLN A 59 -3.37 15.70 -13.04
CA GLN A 59 -4.22 15.49 -11.87
C GLN A 59 -3.35 15.09 -10.67
N ILE A 60 -3.50 15.79 -9.55
CA ILE A 60 -2.85 15.41 -8.29
C ILE A 60 -3.81 14.56 -7.49
N ILE A 61 -3.40 13.33 -7.21
CA ILE A 61 -4.15 12.40 -6.37
C ILE A 61 -3.39 12.25 -5.04
N LYS A 62 -4.07 12.58 -3.95
CA LYS A 62 -3.55 12.41 -2.59
C LYS A 62 -4.08 11.10 -2.03
N VAL A 63 -3.18 10.21 -1.59
CA VAL A 63 -3.53 8.89 -1.03
C VAL A 63 -2.88 8.75 0.34
N VAL A 64 -3.66 8.29 1.31
CA VAL A 64 -3.21 8.01 2.68
C VAL A 64 -3.70 6.65 3.15
N ASP A 65 -2.95 6.04 4.08
CA ASP A 65 -3.38 4.84 4.78
C ASP A 65 -4.68 5.11 5.57
N ARG A 66 -5.52 4.09 5.78
CA ARG A 66 -6.73 4.23 6.59
C ARG A 66 -6.40 4.34 8.09
N ASP A 67 -5.41 3.59 8.54
CA ASP A 67 -5.03 3.47 9.94
C ASP A 67 -6.24 3.26 10.89
N ASP A 68 -6.31 4.04 11.98
CA ASP A 68 -7.39 4.00 12.98
C ASP A 68 -8.53 4.99 12.70
N ARG A 69 -8.60 5.55 11.48
CA ARG A 69 -9.60 6.56 11.13
C ARG A 69 -11.00 6.01 11.19
N SER A 70 -11.88 6.77 11.83
CA SER A 70 -13.32 6.52 11.84
C SER A 70 -13.93 6.73 10.45
N PRO A 71 -15.11 6.17 10.17
CA PRO A 71 -15.81 6.42 8.91
C PRO A 71 -16.07 7.90 8.63
N GLN A 72 -16.28 8.70 9.70
CA GLN A 72 -16.48 10.14 9.56
C GLN A 72 -15.20 10.85 9.11
N GLU A 73 -14.06 10.54 9.70
CA GLU A 73 -12.75 11.10 9.30
C GLU A 73 -12.40 10.73 7.86
N VAL A 74 -12.66 9.46 7.45
CA VAL A 74 -12.50 9.05 6.06
C VAL A 74 -13.36 9.87 5.11
N ALA A 75 -14.65 10.08 5.47
CA ALA A 75 -15.57 10.90 4.68
C ALA A 75 -15.13 12.37 4.59
N ASP A 76 -14.58 12.91 5.66
CA ASP A 76 -14.12 14.31 5.68
C ASP A 76 -12.83 14.49 4.86
N LEU A 77 -11.91 13.52 4.90
CA LEU A 77 -10.74 13.50 4.01
C LEU A 77 -11.15 13.38 2.53
N ALA A 78 -12.14 12.54 2.22
CA ALA A 78 -12.65 12.40 0.85
C ALA A 78 -13.24 13.72 0.33
N LYS A 79 -13.97 14.50 1.17
CA LYS A 79 -14.45 15.85 0.82
C LYS A 79 -13.29 16.83 0.53
N SER A 80 -12.14 16.61 1.15
CA SER A 80 -10.93 17.40 0.93
C SER A 80 -10.08 16.87 -0.26
N GLY A 81 -10.64 15.96 -1.08
CA GLY A 81 -9.93 15.40 -2.24
C GLY A 81 -8.81 14.43 -1.89
N ILE A 82 -8.81 13.89 -0.67
CA ILE A 82 -7.81 12.90 -0.21
C ILE A 82 -8.45 11.52 -0.25
N ARG A 83 -7.82 10.59 -0.93
CA ARG A 83 -8.24 9.20 -1.00
C ARG A 83 -7.64 8.43 0.16
N VAL A 84 -8.49 7.71 0.88
CA VAL A 84 -8.09 6.87 2.01
C VAL A 84 -8.22 5.42 1.57
N LEU A 85 -7.18 4.62 1.77
CA LEU A 85 -7.23 3.19 1.46
C LEU A 85 -8.37 2.51 2.24
N LYS A 86 -9.02 1.52 1.64
CA LYS A 86 -10.04 0.71 2.33
C LYS A 86 -9.41 -0.19 3.37
N ARG A 87 -8.29 -0.82 3.04
CA ARG A 87 -7.50 -1.60 4.01
C ARG A 87 -6.71 -0.64 4.90
N ARG A 88 -6.28 -1.13 6.06
CA ARG A 88 -5.61 -0.31 7.07
C ARG A 88 -4.39 0.42 6.54
N ASN A 89 -3.52 -0.29 5.82
CA ASN A 89 -2.25 0.21 5.30
C ASN A 89 -1.86 -0.52 4.01
N LEU A 90 -0.89 0.02 3.28
CA LEU A 90 -0.40 -0.55 2.03
C LEU A 90 0.12 -1.98 2.21
N GLU A 91 0.71 -2.31 3.36
CA GLU A 91 1.18 -3.66 3.65
C GLU A 91 0.07 -4.71 3.60
N SER A 92 -1.17 -4.33 3.88
CA SER A 92 -2.34 -5.23 3.80
C SER A 92 -2.63 -5.71 2.37
N TYR A 93 -2.26 -4.94 1.36
CA TYR A 93 -2.36 -5.33 -0.05
C TYR A 93 -1.15 -6.17 -0.47
N VAL A 94 0.04 -5.76 -0.07
CA VAL A 94 1.29 -6.46 -0.44
C VAL A 94 1.38 -7.85 0.20
N LEU A 95 0.83 -8.02 1.41
CA LEU A 95 0.77 -9.27 2.14
C LEU A 95 -0.58 -10.01 1.97
N ASP A 96 -1.32 -9.72 0.90
CA ASP A 96 -2.57 -10.43 0.57
C ASP A 96 -2.31 -11.93 0.33
N ASP A 97 -3.30 -12.77 0.65
CA ASP A 97 -3.19 -14.23 0.48
C ASP A 97 -2.92 -14.62 -0.96
N SER A 98 -3.49 -13.91 -1.91
CA SER A 98 -3.27 -14.14 -3.35
C SER A 98 -1.83 -13.84 -3.77
N VAL A 99 -1.19 -12.82 -3.17
CA VAL A 99 0.21 -12.49 -3.40
C VAL A 99 1.13 -13.55 -2.79
N ILE A 100 0.82 -14.01 -1.58
CA ILE A 100 1.57 -15.11 -0.92
C ILE A 100 1.46 -16.38 -1.75
N LYS A 101 0.27 -16.72 -2.25
CA LYS A 101 0.07 -17.87 -3.15
C LYS A 101 0.94 -17.75 -4.39
N LYS A 102 0.93 -16.59 -5.06
CA LYS A 102 1.75 -16.34 -6.24
C LYS A 102 3.24 -16.45 -5.95
N LEU A 103 3.67 -16.04 -4.75
CA LEU A 103 5.04 -16.25 -4.31
C LEU A 103 5.36 -17.76 -4.17
N CYS A 104 4.48 -18.53 -3.52
CA CYS A 104 4.67 -19.98 -3.37
C CYS A 104 4.80 -20.69 -4.73
N ASP A 105 3.93 -20.33 -5.67
CA ASP A 105 3.98 -20.85 -7.04
C ASP A 105 5.31 -20.47 -7.73
N LYS A 106 5.72 -19.21 -7.61
CA LYS A 106 6.95 -18.69 -8.23
C LYS A 106 8.21 -19.38 -7.71
N VAL A 107 8.27 -19.74 -6.44
CA VAL A 107 9.42 -20.45 -5.85
C VAL A 107 9.31 -21.97 -5.96
N GLY A 108 8.26 -22.48 -6.61
CA GLY A 108 8.06 -23.92 -6.84
C GLY A 108 7.66 -24.70 -5.59
N LYS A 109 6.95 -24.04 -4.65
CA LYS A 109 6.47 -24.63 -3.39
C LYS A 109 4.98 -24.35 -3.16
N PRO A 110 4.08 -24.65 -4.11
CA PRO A 110 2.66 -24.39 -3.96
C PRO A 110 2.03 -25.15 -2.77
N GLU A 111 2.59 -26.29 -2.38
CA GLU A 111 2.17 -27.08 -1.22
C GLU A 111 2.36 -26.35 0.11
N GLU A 112 3.30 -25.43 0.21
CA GLU A 112 3.56 -24.63 1.42
C GLU A 112 2.58 -23.45 1.59
N CYS A 113 1.77 -23.15 0.59
CA CYS A 113 0.91 -21.98 0.58
C CYS A 113 -0.05 -21.94 1.79
N ALA A 114 -0.70 -23.08 2.09
CA ALA A 114 -1.62 -23.16 3.23
C ALA A 114 -0.92 -22.89 4.57
N ALA A 115 0.28 -23.43 4.75
CA ALA A 115 1.10 -23.21 5.94
C ALA A 115 1.55 -21.73 6.03
N CYS A 116 1.97 -21.14 4.92
CA CYS A 116 2.34 -19.73 4.86
C CYS A 116 1.18 -18.79 5.26
N ILE A 117 -0.03 -19.06 4.77
CA ILE A 117 -1.23 -18.28 5.12
C ILE A 117 -1.58 -18.48 6.60
N GLN A 118 -1.53 -19.70 7.12
CA GLN A 118 -1.78 -19.99 8.53
C GLN A 118 -0.79 -19.23 9.44
N GLU A 119 0.49 -19.27 9.12
CA GLU A 119 1.54 -18.54 9.86
C GLU A 119 1.36 -17.02 9.77
N LYS A 120 0.89 -16.50 8.64
CA LYS A 120 0.50 -15.09 8.52
C LYS A 120 -0.60 -14.74 9.53
N GLN A 121 -1.65 -15.56 9.63
CA GLN A 121 -2.72 -15.34 10.60
C GLN A 121 -2.20 -15.44 12.05
N GLN A 122 -1.30 -16.36 12.32
CA GLN A 122 -0.65 -16.46 13.64
C GLN A 122 0.15 -15.19 13.96
N ALA A 123 0.94 -14.66 13.01
CA ALA A 123 1.71 -13.44 13.20
C ALA A 123 0.81 -12.20 13.46
N LEU A 124 -0.37 -12.14 12.83
CA LEU A 124 -1.39 -11.12 13.14
C LEU A 124 -1.94 -11.31 14.56
N THR A 125 -2.29 -12.53 14.94
CA THR A 125 -2.75 -12.86 16.31
C THR A 125 -1.71 -12.48 17.34
N ASP A 126 -0.44 -12.79 17.09
CA ASP A 126 0.68 -12.42 17.98
C ASP A 126 0.85 -10.89 18.04
N SER A 127 0.56 -10.19 16.95
CA SER A 127 0.57 -8.73 16.93
C SER A 127 -0.55 -8.15 17.79
N VAL A 128 -1.75 -8.72 17.71
CA VAL A 128 -2.89 -8.33 18.57
C VAL A 128 -2.59 -8.54 20.04
N SER A 129 -1.88 -9.62 20.40
CA SER A 129 -1.45 -9.86 21.79
C SER A 129 -0.50 -8.81 22.35
N ARG A 130 0.05 -7.93 21.49
CA ARG A 130 0.87 -6.77 21.82
C ARG A 130 0.11 -5.45 21.67
N ASP A 131 -1.21 -5.49 21.78
CA ASP A 131 -2.13 -4.34 21.71
C ASP A 131 -2.14 -3.62 20.33
N ASN A 132 -1.76 -4.30 19.25
CA ASN A 132 -1.92 -3.75 17.91
C ASN A 132 -3.31 -4.12 17.34
N ALA A 133 -3.79 -3.34 16.37
CA ALA A 133 -5.05 -3.63 15.70
C ALA A 133 -4.98 -4.97 14.92
N PRO A 134 -6.10 -5.72 14.82
CA PRO A 134 -6.13 -7.05 14.19
C PRO A 134 -5.84 -7.02 12.69
N ASP A 135 -5.99 -5.87 12.05
CA ASP A 135 -5.71 -5.64 10.63
C ASP A 135 -4.41 -4.83 10.39
N ASP A 136 -3.56 -4.69 11.41
CA ASP A 136 -2.29 -3.97 11.29
C ASP A 136 -1.17 -4.87 10.76
N PHE A 137 -1.15 -5.03 9.44
CA PHE A 137 -0.13 -5.80 8.73
C PHE A 137 1.27 -5.18 8.86
N LYS A 138 1.34 -3.86 9.01
CA LYS A 138 2.61 -3.14 9.19
C LYS A 138 3.33 -3.61 10.47
N LYS A 139 2.59 -3.75 11.57
CA LYS A 139 3.12 -4.26 12.84
C LYS A 139 3.40 -5.77 12.83
N ALA A 140 2.66 -6.53 12.02
CA ALA A 140 2.84 -7.97 11.88
C ALA A 140 3.88 -8.35 10.81
N SER A 141 4.29 -7.43 9.93
CA SER A 141 5.10 -7.69 8.73
C SER A 141 6.38 -8.47 9.00
N SER A 142 7.10 -8.18 10.08
CA SER A 142 8.31 -8.90 10.45
C SER A 142 8.06 -10.38 10.77
N GLY A 143 7.00 -10.68 11.54
CA GLY A 143 6.61 -12.06 11.86
C GLY A 143 6.19 -12.82 10.60
N ILE A 144 5.34 -12.20 9.77
CA ILE A 144 4.90 -12.77 8.50
C ILE A 144 6.11 -13.08 7.61
N TYR A 145 7.01 -12.12 7.43
CA TYR A 145 8.20 -12.28 6.60
C TYR A 145 9.09 -13.44 7.06
N LEU A 146 9.37 -13.53 8.38
CA LEU A 146 10.22 -14.60 8.92
C LEU A 146 9.59 -15.99 8.72
N SER A 147 8.28 -16.10 8.82
CA SER A 147 7.55 -17.34 8.55
C SER A 147 7.61 -17.72 7.07
N LEU A 148 7.33 -16.78 6.16
CA LEU A 148 7.46 -17.01 4.72
C LEU A 148 8.90 -17.44 4.34
N LYS A 149 9.90 -16.73 4.89
CA LYS A 149 11.31 -17.06 4.65
C LYS A 149 11.66 -18.47 5.06
N ARG A 150 11.16 -18.94 6.21
CA ARG A 150 11.39 -20.29 6.74
C ARG A 150 10.72 -21.35 5.86
N HIS A 151 9.41 -21.24 5.60
CA HIS A 151 8.66 -22.20 4.82
C HIS A 151 9.16 -22.30 3.39
N LEU A 152 9.42 -21.18 2.76
CA LEU A 152 9.83 -21.12 1.37
C LEU A 152 11.36 -21.27 1.19
N SER A 153 12.12 -21.38 2.30
CA SER A 153 13.59 -21.50 2.30
C SER A 153 14.27 -20.36 1.52
N LEU A 154 13.80 -19.12 1.71
CA LEU A 154 14.32 -17.96 0.98
C LEU A 154 15.69 -17.55 1.56
N THR A 155 16.75 -17.72 0.78
CA THR A 155 18.13 -17.49 1.24
C THR A 155 18.67 -16.09 0.95
N GLN A 156 18.14 -15.44 -0.08
CA GLN A 156 18.65 -14.15 -0.58
C GLN A 156 17.96 -12.92 -0.01
N CYS A 157 16.90 -13.10 0.75
CA CYS A 157 16.14 -12.00 1.35
C CYS A 157 16.71 -11.67 2.72
N GLY A 158 17.39 -10.59 2.96
CA GLY A 158 17.94 -10.16 4.25
C GLY A 158 17.05 -10.45 5.48
N ASN A 159 17.10 -9.63 6.53
CA ASN A 159 16.25 -9.79 7.72
C ASN A 159 15.22 -8.66 7.89
N ASN A 160 15.12 -7.76 6.93
CA ASN A 160 14.17 -6.66 6.94
C ASN A 160 12.97 -6.99 6.02
N PRO A 161 11.72 -6.92 6.51
CA PRO A 161 10.53 -7.16 5.71
C PRO A 161 10.32 -6.11 4.60
N ASP A 162 10.78 -4.87 4.78
CA ASP A 162 10.53 -3.79 3.83
C ASP A 162 11.12 -4.05 2.43
N PRO A 163 12.42 -4.40 2.28
CA PRO A 163 12.95 -4.79 0.98
C PRO A 163 12.27 -6.02 0.39
N PHE A 164 11.85 -6.97 1.23
CA PHE A 164 11.15 -8.16 0.76
C PHE A 164 9.77 -7.79 0.19
N MET A 165 8.99 -6.98 0.89
CA MET A 165 7.70 -6.50 0.40
C MET A 165 7.86 -5.68 -0.89
N ARG A 166 8.84 -4.76 -0.90
CA ARG A 166 9.10 -3.88 -2.03
C ARG A 166 9.62 -4.62 -3.27
N ASP A 167 10.63 -5.49 -3.11
CA ASP A 167 11.39 -6.02 -4.23
C ASP A 167 10.94 -7.44 -4.64
N THR A 168 10.24 -8.15 -3.75
CA THR A 168 9.82 -9.54 -3.99
C THR A 168 8.31 -9.66 -4.13
N LEU A 169 7.51 -9.05 -3.25
CA LEU A 169 6.07 -9.20 -3.25
C LEU A 169 5.36 -8.21 -4.18
N SER A 170 5.70 -6.92 -4.14
CA SER A 170 4.99 -5.93 -4.95
C SER A 170 5.03 -6.23 -6.46
N PRO A 171 6.15 -6.77 -7.05
CA PRO A 171 6.14 -7.16 -8.46
C PRO A 171 5.24 -8.36 -8.80
N LEU A 172 4.71 -9.06 -7.80
CA LEU A 172 3.77 -10.16 -8.00
C LEU A 172 2.32 -9.69 -8.13
N ILE A 173 2.04 -8.46 -7.74
CA ILE A 173 0.69 -7.88 -7.84
C ILE A 173 0.47 -7.45 -9.29
N THR A 174 -0.40 -8.18 -10.00
CA THR A 174 -0.66 -8.00 -11.42
C THR A 174 -2.13 -7.69 -11.70
N PRO A 175 -2.47 -7.06 -12.84
CA PRO A 175 -3.81 -6.55 -13.15
C PRO A 175 -4.95 -7.58 -13.13
N ASP A 176 -4.64 -8.87 -13.28
CA ASP A 176 -5.60 -9.97 -13.17
C ASP A 176 -6.07 -10.25 -11.73
N MET A 177 -5.30 -9.82 -10.72
CA MET A 177 -5.57 -10.08 -9.31
C MET A 177 -6.62 -9.13 -8.73
N ASP A 178 -7.47 -9.63 -7.85
CA ASP A 178 -8.50 -8.81 -7.19
C ASP A 178 -7.90 -7.75 -6.27
N VAL A 179 -6.79 -8.06 -5.59
CA VAL A 179 -6.05 -7.11 -4.76
C VAL A 179 -5.48 -5.94 -5.59
N TYR A 180 -5.08 -6.18 -6.84
CA TYR A 180 -4.65 -5.13 -7.77
C TYR A 180 -5.84 -4.22 -8.12
N LYS A 181 -6.96 -4.82 -8.56
CA LYS A 181 -8.17 -4.08 -8.96
C LYS A 181 -8.75 -3.25 -7.82
N GLU A 182 -8.71 -3.80 -6.60
CA GLU A 182 -9.11 -3.07 -5.39
C GLU A 182 -8.25 -1.82 -5.22
N LEU A 183 -6.93 -1.98 -5.21
CA LEU A 183 -5.99 -0.88 -5.01
C LEU A 183 -6.04 0.15 -6.17
N GLU A 184 -6.14 -0.31 -7.40
CA GLU A 184 -6.30 0.55 -8.58
C GLU A 184 -7.55 1.41 -8.49
N ALA A 185 -8.69 0.81 -8.13
CA ALA A 185 -9.96 1.54 -7.99
C ALA A 185 -9.89 2.59 -6.86
N GLU A 186 -9.15 2.33 -5.79
CA GLU A 186 -8.98 3.28 -4.69
C GLU A 186 -8.07 4.45 -5.07
N ILE A 187 -7.04 4.20 -5.87
CA ILE A 187 -6.08 5.23 -6.27
C ILE A 187 -6.55 6.00 -7.50
N PHE A 188 -7.06 5.32 -8.53
CA PHE A 188 -7.39 5.93 -9.81
C PHE A 188 -8.89 6.00 -10.11
N GLY A 189 -9.72 5.25 -9.37
CA GLY A 189 -11.17 5.28 -9.52
C GLY A 189 -11.71 6.69 -9.38
N ASN A 190 -12.68 7.08 -10.23
CA ASN A 190 -13.31 8.37 -10.18
C ASN A 190 -14.01 8.54 -8.83
N ASN A 191 -13.74 9.66 -8.14
CA ASN A 191 -14.67 10.16 -7.14
C ASN A 191 -15.91 10.62 -7.92
N ASP A 192 -16.93 9.75 -8.02
CA ASP A 192 -18.28 10.15 -8.40
C ASP A 192 -18.87 11.03 -7.28
N ASN A 193 -18.24 12.17 -7.03
CA ASN A 193 -18.84 13.26 -6.29
C ASN A 193 -19.74 13.98 -7.29
N GLY A 194 -21.05 13.67 -7.21
CA GLY A 194 -22.13 14.19 -8.01
C GLY A 194 -21.97 15.66 -8.41
N GLY A 195 -21.40 15.86 -9.57
CA GLY A 195 -21.57 17.09 -10.32
C GLY A 195 -22.90 16.99 -11.05
N THR A 196 -23.95 17.50 -10.43
CA THR A 196 -25.22 17.85 -11.10
C THR A 196 -24.86 18.78 -12.25
N THR A 197 -24.83 18.24 -13.47
CA THR A 197 -24.93 19.06 -14.68
C THR A 197 -26.34 19.62 -14.71
N ASN A 198 -26.51 20.85 -14.21
CA ASN A 198 -27.64 21.67 -14.59
C ASN A 198 -27.40 22.13 -16.02
N GLY A 199 -28.28 21.62 -16.94
CA GLY A 199 -28.45 22.12 -18.31
C GLY A 199 -29.10 23.50 -18.35
#